data_1d2a038ca3082f38a0460d4d85f78caa
#
_entry.id   1d2a038ca3082f38a0460d4d85f78caa
#
_cell.length_a   1.000
_cell.length_b   1.000
_cell.length_c   1.000
_cell.angle_alpha   90.00
_cell.angle_beta   90.00
_cell.angle_gamma   90.00
#
_symmetry.space_group_name_H-M   'P 1'
#
loop_
_entity.id
_entity.type
_entity.pdbx_description
1 polymer ?
#
loop_
_entity_poly.entity_id
_entity_poly.type
_entity_poly.pdbx_seq_one_letter_code
_entity_poly.pdbx_strand_id
1 'polypeptide(L)'
;MHHTQIAQRVFNTPLMVDPAKALAFLTGLGPRITGREISVEGLEVVAEDRDAANLPARASLFGDDLTNRQASNGGQPFAVVEGIAVIEIAGTLVHRGAWIGQSSGLTSYEGIAAQLQAAIGDPAIRGIALDIDSFGGEVAGAFDLADRLRAARQVKPVQAFVADHALSAAYALASQADRIIL
;
A
#
# COMPACT_ATOMS: atom_id res chain seq x y z
N MET A 1 18.83 -8.88 -12.58
CA MET A 1 18.02 -8.02 -13.46
C MET A 1 16.80 -7.37 -12.80
N HIS A 2 16.41 -7.75 -11.58
CA HIS A 2 15.27 -7.12 -10.88
C HIS A 2 15.53 -5.68 -10.41
N HIS A 3 16.79 -5.29 -10.21
CA HIS A 3 17.14 -3.98 -9.65
C HIS A 3 16.85 -2.81 -10.60
N THR A 4 16.90 -3.02 -11.93
CA THR A 4 16.66 -1.96 -12.92
C THR A 4 15.21 -1.43 -12.88
N GLN A 5 14.23 -2.31 -12.65
CA GLN A 5 12.82 -1.91 -12.54
C GLN A 5 12.56 -1.13 -11.24
N ILE A 6 13.21 -1.56 -10.15
CA ILE A 6 13.13 -0.84 -8.87
C ILE A 6 13.77 0.54 -9.01
N ALA A 7 14.95 0.61 -9.63
CA ALA A 7 15.65 1.87 -9.88
C ALA A 7 14.79 2.84 -10.70
N GLN A 8 14.15 2.38 -11.78
CA GLN A 8 13.29 3.22 -12.60
C GLN A 8 12.11 3.79 -11.80
N ARG A 9 11.49 2.97 -10.95
CA ARG A 9 10.37 3.42 -10.11
C ARG A 9 10.78 4.42 -9.05
N VAL A 10 11.96 4.22 -8.44
CA VAL A 10 12.44 5.10 -7.37
C VAL A 10 12.98 6.43 -7.90
N PHE A 11 13.73 6.39 -9.00
CA PHE A 11 14.46 7.57 -9.49
C PHE A 11 13.78 8.34 -10.62
N ASN A 12 12.86 7.71 -11.36
CA ASN A 12 12.23 8.31 -12.53
C ASN A 12 10.70 8.41 -12.44
N THR A 13 10.12 8.11 -11.28
CA THR A 13 8.67 8.20 -11.07
C THR A 13 8.39 9.18 -9.94
N PRO A 14 7.47 10.14 -10.09
CA PRO A 14 7.02 10.97 -8.98
C PRO A 14 6.43 10.10 -7.88
N LEU A 15 6.92 10.28 -6.65
CA LEU A 15 6.49 9.54 -5.47
C LEU A 15 5.79 10.47 -4.48
N MET A 16 4.68 10.01 -3.93
CA MET A 16 4.03 10.60 -2.76
C MET A 16 4.36 9.72 -1.55
N VAL A 17 5.53 9.92 -0.97
CA VAL A 17 6.00 9.19 0.22
C VAL A 17 6.53 10.17 1.25
N ASP A 18 6.56 9.74 2.50
CA ASP A 18 7.24 10.48 3.55
C ASP A 18 8.73 10.65 3.23
N PRO A 19 9.30 11.88 3.29
CA PRO A 19 10.69 12.14 2.93
C PRO A 19 11.71 11.32 3.73
N ALA A 20 11.47 11.08 5.03
CA ALA A 20 12.38 10.32 5.88
C ALA A 20 12.41 8.85 5.47
N LYS A 21 11.26 8.29 5.08
CA LYS A 21 11.18 6.90 4.57
C LYS A 21 11.80 6.77 3.19
N ALA A 22 11.59 7.74 2.30
CA ALA A 22 12.27 7.78 1.01
C ALA A 22 13.80 7.83 1.20
N LEU A 23 14.28 8.63 2.12
CA LEU A 23 15.70 8.73 2.43
C LEU A 23 16.24 7.43 3.03
N ALA A 24 15.56 6.82 3.98
CA ALA A 24 15.94 5.53 4.57
C ALA A 24 16.03 4.43 3.50
N PHE A 25 15.07 4.41 2.56
CA PHE A 25 15.11 3.49 1.42
C PHE A 25 16.32 3.78 0.50
N LEU A 26 16.57 5.04 0.16
CA LEU A 26 17.67 5.44 -0.71
C LEU A 26 19.03 5.14 -0.08
N THR A 27 19.20 5.38 1.21
CA THR A 27 20.44 5.09 1.93
C THR A 27 20.68 3.60 2.15
N GLY A 28 19.63 2.82 2.39
CA GLY A 28 19.72 1.37 2.62
C GLY A 28 19.85 0.54 1.34
N LEU A 29 19.03 0.81 0.35
CA LEU A 29 18.94 0.03 -0.89
C LEU A 29 19.57 0.72 -2.11
N GLY A 30 19.69 2.05 -2.08
CA GLY A 30 20.23 2.82 -3.20
C GLY A 30 21.58 2.34 -3.66
N PRO A 31 22.59 2.16 -2.79
CA PRO A 31 23.91 1.65 -3.18
C PRO A 31 23.87 0.26 -3.81
N ARG A 32 22.95 -0.61 -3.35
CA ARG A 32 22.78 -1.96 -3.89
C ARG A 32 22.13 -1.95 -5.28
N ILE A 33 21.29 -0.95 -5.56
CA ILE A 33 20.57 -0.81 -6.83
C ILE A 33 21.46 -0.13 -7.88
N THR A 34 22.18 0.92 -7.47
CA THR A 34 22.97 1.76 -8.39
C THR A 34 24.43 1.33 -8.50
N GLY A 35 24.93 0.53 -7.56
CA GLY A 35 26.35 0.21 -7.44
C GLY A 35 27.23 1.38 -7.00
N ARG A 36 26.63 2.47 -6.51
CA ARG A 36 27.31 3.70 -6.05
C ARG A 36 26.72 4.14 -4.72
N GLU A 37 27.53 4.75 -3.88
CA GLU A 37 27.02 5.45 -2.71
C GLU A 37 26.13 6.63 -3.13
N ILE A 38 24.96 6.73 -2.50
CA ILE A 38 24.02 7.83 -2.74
C ILE A 38 24.14 8.76 -1.54
N SER A 39 24.53 10.00 -1.80
CA SER A 39 24.50 11.10 -0.86
C SER A 39 23.31 11.99 -1.19
N VAL A 40 22.45 12.26 -0.22
CA VAL A 40 21.32 13.20 -0.35
C VAL A 40 21.69 14.45 0.41
N GLU A 41 21.99 15.54 -0.32
CA GLU A 41 22.30 16.81 0.30
C GLU A 41 21.05 17.45 0.94
N GLY A 42 21.17 17.94 2.15
CA GLY A 42 20.14 18.74 2.84
C GLY A 42 19.14 17.97 3.71
N LEU A 43 19.31 16.66 3.91
CA LEU A 43 18.51 15.88 4.85
C LEU A 43 19.44 15.19 5.87
N GLU A 44 19.43 15.68 7.10
CA GLU A 44 20.07 14.97 8.22
C GLU A 44 19.12 13.84 8.68
N VAL A 45 19.61 12.61 8.58
CA VAL A 45 18.90 11.44 9.13
C VAL A 45 19.10 11.44 10.63
N VAL A 46 18.08 11.74 11.40
CA VAL A 46 18.10 11.51 12.84
C VAL A 46 18.17 10.00 13.06
N ALA A 47 19.16 9.56 13.83
CA ALA A 47 19.51 8.13 13.97
C ALA A 47 18.42 7.27 14.61
N GLU A 48 17.40 7.87 15.19
CA GLU A 48 16.28 7.18 15.86
C GLU A 48 15.31 6.46 14.91
N ASP A 49 15.27 6.83 13.62
CA ASP A 49 14.34 6.25 12.65
C ASP A 49 14.88 5.01 11.90
N ARG A 50 16.09 4.56 12.19
CA ARG A 50 16.68 3.39 11.52
C ARG A 50 15.95 2.09 11.85
N ASP A 51 15.43 1.98 13.07
CA ASP A 51 14.71 0.79 13.52
C ASP A 51 13.29 0.72 12.95
N ALA A 52 12.63 1.87 12.78
CA ALA A 52 11.30 1.94 12.16
C ALA A 52 11.33 1.62 10.66
N ALA A 53 12.41 1.98 9.96
CA ALA A 53 12.58 1.64 8.53
C ALA A 53 12.84 0.15 8.28
N ASN A 54 13.29 -0.59 9.31
CA ASN A 54 13.60 -2.02 9.24
C ASN A 54 12.47 -2.91 9.79
N LEU A 55 11.41 -2.34 10.33
CA LEU A 55 10.24 -3.13 10.69
C LEU A 55 9.66 -3.70 9.38
N PRO A 56 9.59 -5.03 9.23
CA PRO A 56 8.88 -5.61 8.11
C PRO A 56 7.44 -5.11 8.18
N ALA A 57 6.94 -4.56 7.07
CA ALA A 57 5.53 -4.28 6.97
C ALA A 57 4.76 -5.52 7.44
N ARG A 58 3.70 -5.32 8.22
CA ARG A 58 2.87 -6.42 8.77
C ARG A 58 2.56 -7.49 7.74
N ALA A 59 2.45 -7.10 6.51
CA ALA A 59 2.27 -7.95 5.35
C ALA A 59 3.43 -8.90 5.06
N SER A 60 4.66 -8.60 5.43
CA SER A 60 5.80 -9.48 5.17
C SER A 60 5.95 -10.63 6.17
N LEU A 61 5.23 -10.56 7.29
CA LEU A 61 5.29 -11.58 8.35
C LEU A 61 4.60 -12.89 7.98
N PHE A 62 3.71 -12.88 6.98
CA PHE A 62 2.87 -14.04 6.68
C PHE A 62 3.16 -14.72 5.33
N GLY A 63 4.06 -14.20 4.51
CA GLY A 63 4.55 -14.89 3.30
C GLY A 63 3.47 -15.29 2.28
N ASP A 64 2.28 -14.74 2.41
CA ASP A 64 1.12 -15.17 1.68
C ASP A 64 1.04 -14.50 0.32
N ASP A 65 1.11 -15.29 -0.73
CA ASP A 65 0.71 -14.86 -2.04
C ASP A 65 -0.83 -14.76 -2.14
N LEU A 66 -1.32 -14.16 -3.19
CA LEU A 66 -2.76 -14.01 -3.41
C LEU A 66 -3.49 -15.34 -3.40
N THR A 67 -2.85 -16.39 -3.93
CA THR A 67 -3.42 -17.73 -4.03
C THR A 67 -3.68 -18.32 -2.64
N ASN A 68 -2.74 -18.15 -1.71
CA ASN A 68 -2.89 -18.58 -0.34
C ASN A 68 -3.98 -17.80 0.39
N ARG A 69 -4.03 -16.47 0.17
CA ARG A 69 -5.11 -15.62 0.71
C ARG A 69 -6.47 -15.98 0.15
N GLN A 70 -6.58 -16.19 -1.14
CA GLN A 70 -7.83 -16.66 -1.74
C GLN A 70 -8.25 -18.02 -1.19
N ALA A 71 -7.32 -18.96 -1.04
CA ALA A 71 -7.60 -20.28 -0.47
C ALA A 71 -8.04 -20.18 0.99
N SER A 72 -7.38 -19.35 1.81
CA SER A 72 -7.74 -19.13 3.22
C SER A 72 -9.05 -18.36 3.40
N ASN A 73 -9.40 -17.52 2.44
CA ASN A 73 -10.61 -16.67 2.47
C ASN A 73 -11.78 -17.26 1.64
N GLY A 74 -11.81 -18.57 1.40
CA GLY A 74 -12.92 -19.20 0.68
C GLY A 74 -13.02 -18.77 -0.80
N GLY A 75 -11.91 -18.41 -1.44
CA GLY A 75 -11.85 -17.97 -2.83
C GLY A 75 -11.94 -16.44 -3.03
N GLN A 76 -12.14 -15.68 -1.97
CA GLN A 76 -12.20 -14.22 -2.04
C GLN A 76 -10.80 -13.59 -2.02
N PRO A 77 -10.56 -12.48 -2.76
CA PRO A 77 -9.26 -11.80 -2.77
C PRO A 77 -9.01 -10.94 -1.51
N PHE A 78 -9.94 -10.91 -0.58
CA PHE A 78 -9.91 -10.15 0.67
C PHE A 78 -10.44 -11.00 1.83
N ALA A 79 -10.13 -10.63 3.07
CA ALA A 79 -10.73 -11.24 4.24
C ALA A 79 -12.17 -10.78 4.41
N VAL A 80 -13.04 -11.65 4.92
CA VAL A 80 -14.44 -11.32 5.23
C VAL A 80 -14.69 -11.51 6.72
N VAL A 81 -15.11 -10.45 7.37
CA VAL A 81 -15.48 -10.45 8.78
C VAL A 81 -16.94 -10.00 8.89
N GLU A 82 -17.81 -10.90 9.30
CA GLU A 82 -19.26 -10.63 9.46
C GLU A 82 -19.91 -9.93 8.24
N GLY A 83 -19.52 -10.32 7.01
CA GLY A 83 -20.03 -9.72 5.79
C GLY A 83 -19.39 -8.38 5.43
N ILE A 84 -18.32 -7.99 6.07
CA ILE A 84 -17.50 -6.83 5.73
C ILE A 84 -16.24 -7.32 5.01
N ALA A 85 -15.99 -6.80 3.82
CA ALA A 85 -14.74 -7.05 3.09
C ALA A 85 -13.63 -6.19 3.72
N VAL A 86 -12.55 -6.83 4.15
CA VAL A 86 -11.37 -6.13 4.69
C VAL A 86 -10.31 -6.09 3.60
N ILE A 87 -10.01 -4.89 3.12
CA ILE A 87 -9.00 -4.62 2.09
C ILE A 87 -7.80 -3.96 2.75
N GLU A 88 -6.68 -4.67 2.76
CA GLU A 88 -5.43 -4.20 3.35
C GLU A 88 -4.68 -3.27 2.40
N ILE A 89 -4.26 -2.10 2.92
CA ILE A 89 -3.47 -1.07 2.23
C ILE A 89 -2.22 -0.82 3.06
N ALA A 90 -1.20 -1.64 2.88
CA ALA A 90 -0.01 -1.62 3.72
C ALA A 90 1.29 -1.42 2.93
N GLY A 91 2.31 -0.86 3.59
CA GLY A 91 3.65 -0.67 3.02
C GLY A 91 3.71 0.41 1.95
N THR A 92 4.58 0.23 0.95
CA THR A 92 4.76 1.20 -0.14
C THR A 92 3.77 0.94 -1.28
N LEU A 93 3.06 1.98 -1.68
CA LEU A 93 2.05 1.89 -2.73
C LEU A 93 2.66 2.08 -4.11
N VAL A 94 2.32 1.19 -5.04
CA VAL A 94 2.81 1.22 -6.41
C VAL A 94 1.66 1.11 -7.41
N HIS A 95 1.86 1.67 -8.62
CA HIS A 95 0.79 1.65 -9.63
C HIS A 95 0.45 0.24 -10.07
N ARG A 96 1.48 -0.55 -10.48
CA ARG A 96 1.30 -1.87 -11.12
C ARG A 96 2.31 -2.89 -10.63
N GLY A 97 1.95 -4.16 -10.81
CA GLY A 97 2.91 -5.27 -10.78
C GLY A 97 3.24 -5.84 -9.42
N ALA A 98 2.73 -5.29 -8.34
CA ALA A 98 2.69 -5.96 -7.05
C ALA A 98 1.26 -6.44 -6.83
N TRP A 99 0.96 -7.62 -7.29
CA TRP A 99 -0.28 -8.28 -6.89
C TRP A 99 -0.21 -8.50 -5.38
N ILE A 100 -1.09 -7.84 -4.67
CA ILE A 100 -1.50 -8.10 -3.30
C ILE A 100 -0.51 -8.99 -2.56
N GLY A 101 0.59 -8.54 -2.24
CA GLY A 101 1.31 -9.33 -1.50
C GLY A 101 2.71 -8.96 -1.31
N GLN A 102 2.93 -8.71 -0.88
CA GLN A 102 3.48 -8.46 0.40
C GLN A 102 4.75 -9.11 0.83
N SER A 103 5.22 -10.07 0.16
CA SER A 103 6.57 -10.60 0.37
C SER A 103 7.66 -9.53 0.10
N SER A 104 7.28 -8.40 -0.52
CA SER A 104 8.18 -7.29 -0.84
C SER A 104 7.86 -5.99 -0.10
N GLY A 105 6.81 -5.95 0.74
CA GLY A 105 6.34 -4.70 1.37
C GLY A 105 5.72 -3.70 0.38
N LEU A 106 5.28 -4.17 -0.78
CA LEU A 106 4.63 -3.36 -1.81
C LEU A 106 3.16 -3.73 -1.95
N THR A 107 2.29 -2.74 -2.10
CA THR A 107 0.87 -2.92 -2.39
C THR A 107 0.50 -2.15 -3.66
N SER A 108 -0.15 -2.81 -4.63
CA SER A 108 -0.48 -2.13 -5.89
C SER A 108 -1.88 -1.55 -5.89
N TYR A 109 -2.04 -0.39 -6.54
CA TYR A 109 -3.35 0.20 -6.77
C TYR A 109 -4.24 -0.70 -7.62
N GLU A 110 -3.69 -1.46 -8.58
CA GLU A 110 -4.44 -2.45 -9.35
C GLU A 110 -4.99 -3.57 -8.47
N GLY A 111 -4.20 -4.06 -7.53
CA GLY A 111 -4.62 -5.10 -6.58
C GLY A 111 -5.72 -4.62 -5.65
N ILE A 112 -5.61 -3.39 -5.12
CA ILE A 112 -6.67 -2.78 -4.30
C ILE A 112 -7.94 -2.59 -5.14
N ALA A 113 -7.82 -2.08 -6.37
CA ALA A 113 -8.95 -1.88 -7.26
C ALA A 113 -9.68 -3.18 -7.61
N ALA A 114 -8.95 -4.28 -7.80
CA ALA A 114 -9.53 -5.60 -8.06
C ALA A 114 -10.32 -6.11 -6.85
N GLN A 115 -9.77 -5.97 -5.63
CA GLN A 115 -10.47 -6.32 -4.40
C GLN A 115 -11.73 -5.48 -4.20
N LEU A 116 -11.62 -4.17 -4.42
CA LEU A 116 -12.74 -3.24 -4.32
C LEU A 116 -13.87 -3.64 -5.28
N GLN A 117 -13.54 -3.93 -6.53
CA GLN A 117 -14.52 -4.34 -7.54
C GLN A 117 -15.20 -5.66 -7.17
N ALA A 118 -14.44 -6.65 -6.67
CA ALA A 118 -14.98 -7.91 -6.20
C ALA A 118 -15.92 -7.70 -4.99
N ALA A 119 -15.52 -6.87 -4.02
CA ALA A 119 -16.34 -6.57 -2.86
C ALA A 119 -17.65 -5.85 -3.20
N ILE A 120 -17.61 -4.94 -4.19
CA ILE A 120 -18.80 -4.23 -4.66
C ILE A 120 -19.77 -5.20 -5.34
N GLY A 121 -19.26 -6.14 -6.16
CA GLY A 121 -20.05 -7.09 -6.93
C GLY A 121 -20.63 -8.25 -6.12
N ASP A 122 -20.11 -8.53 -4.93
CA ASP A 122 -20.55 -9.65 -4.10
C ASP A 122 -21.76 -9.26 -3.24
N PRO A 123 -22.96 -9.84 -3.43
CA PRO A 123 -24.15 -9.55 -2.64
C PRO A 123 -24.03 -9.96 -1.15
N ALA A 124 -23.12 -10.87 -0.81
CA ALA A 124 -22.87 -11.26 0.57
C ALA A 124 -22.08 -10.20 1.35
N ILE A 125 -21.41 -9.30 0.66
CA ILE A 125 -20.64 -8.20 1.27
C ILE A 125 -21.57 -7.00 1.47
N ARG A 126 -21.72 -6.55 2.71
CA ARG A 126 -22.56 -5.40 3.12
C ARG A 126 -21.81 -4.10 3.33
N GLY A 127 -20.47 -4.15 3.41
CA GLY A 127 -19.61 -2.98 3.60
C GLY A 127 -18.15 -3.30 3.36
N ILE A 128 -17.33 -2.28 3.28
CA ILE A 128 -15.91 -2.38 2.98
C ILE A 128 -15.13 -1.66 4.09
N ALA A 129 -14.15 -2.35 4.66
CA ALA A 129 -13.17 -1.79 5.57
C ALA A 129 -11.82 -1.71 4.87
N LEU A 130 -11.24 -0.53 4.79
CA LEU A 130 -9.87 -0.32 4.36
C LEU A 130 -9.00 -0.37 5.61
N ASP A 131 -8.12 -1.37 5.72
CA ASP A 131 -7.15 -1.50 6.81
C ASP A 131 -5.83 -0.89 6.34
N ILE A 132 -5.47 0.28 6.88
CA ILE A 132 -4.43 1.15 6.33
C ILE A 132 -3.27 1.28 7.29
N ASP A 133 -2.08 0.89 6.81
CA ASP A 133 -0.78 1.20 7.43
C ASP A 133 0.25 1.46 6.34
N SER A 134 0.32 2.71 5.86
CA SER A 134 1.15 3.06 4.71
C SER A 134 1.62 4.51 4.74
N PHE A 135 2.87 4.70 4.38
CA PHE A 135 3.49 6.02 4.19
C PHE A 135 3.23 6.62 2.79
N GLY A 136 2.50 5.90 1.93
CA GLY A 136 2.22 6.32 0.56
C GLY A 136 3.09 5.63 -0.47
N GLY A 137 3.24 6.25 -1.65
CA GLY A 137 3.97 5.64 -2.77
C GLY A 137 3.90 6.43 -4.08
N GLU A 138 3.74 5.72 -5.19
CA GLU A 138 3.67 6.32 -6.53
C GLU A 138 2.43 7.23 -6.67
N VAL A 139 2.60 8.35 -7.40
CA VAL A 139 1.49 9.25 -7.74
C VAL A 139 0.60 8.63 -8.84
N ALA A 140 1.24 7.96 -9.80
CA ALA A 140 0.53 7.34 -10.92
C ALA A 140 -0.47 6.28 -10.42
N GLY A 141 -1.73 6.43 -10.77
CA GLY A 141 -2.82 5.54 -10.37
C GLY A 141 -3.43 5.82 -8.99
N ALA A 142 -2.81 6.65 -8.15
CA ALA A 142 -3.32 6.96 -6.81
C ALA A 142 -4.69 7.65 -6.86
N PHE A 143 -4.83 8.67 -7.69
CA PHE A 143 -6.07 9.44 -7.82
C PHE A 143 -7.15 8.67 -8.59
N ASP A 144 -6.78 7.83 -9.56
CA ASP A 144 -7.72 6.94 -10.24
C ASP A 144 -8.35 5.94 -9.24
N LEU A 145 -7.55 5.39 -8.32
CA LEU A 145 -8.06 4.53 -7.25
C LEU A 145 -8.89 5.33 -6.23
N ALA A 146 -8.47 6.55 -5.88
CA ALA A 146 -9.24 7.43 -5.01
C ALA A 146 -10.65 7.68 -5.57
N ASP A 147 -10.77 7.98 -6.87
CA ASP A 147 -12.06 8.18 -7.53
C ASP A 147 -12.91 6.89 -7.52
N ARG A 148 -12.30 5.72 -7.69
CA ARG A 148 -13.01 4.42 -7.56
C ARG A 148 -13.52 4.18 -6.15
N LEU A 149 -12.75 4.49 -5.12
CA LEU A 149 -13.17 4.41 -3.72
C LEU A 149 -14.35 5.34 -3.45
N ARG A 150 -14.26 6.58 -3.94
CA ARG A 150 -15.35 7.54 -3.85
C ARG A 150 -16.64 7.05 -4.53
N ALA A 151 -16.52 6.41 -5.70
CA ALA A 151 -17.67 5.83 -6.39
C ALA A 151 -18.23 4.62 -5.62
N ALA A 152 -17.38 3.80 -5.01
CA ALA A 152 -17.77 2.62 -4.22
C ALA A 152 -18.71 2.97 -3.07
N ARG A 153 -18.51 4.13 -2.42
CA ARG A 153 -19.38 4.63 -1.33
C ARG A 153 -20.83 4.82 -1.73
N GLN A 154 -21.10 5.01 -3.02
CA GLN A 154 -22.47 5.13 -3.51
C GLN A 154 -23.18 3.77 -3.58
N VAL A 155 -22.43 2.67 -3.49
CA VAL A 155 -22.95 1.30 -3.61
C VAL A 155 -22.93 0.60 -2.26
N LYS A 156 -21.84 0.70 -1.50
CA LYS A 156 -21.67 0.08 -0.18
C LYS A 156 -20.92 1.04 0.76
N PRO A 157 -21.23 1.03 2.07
CA PRO A 157 -20.45 1.81 3.05
C PRO A 157 -18.96 1.45 2.99
N VAL A 158 -18.09 2.46 2.97
CA VAL A 158 -16.63 2.31 2.98
C VAL A 158 -16.07 3.04 4.19
N GLN A 159 -15.37 2.34 5.06
CA GLN A 159 -14.70 2.92 6.22
C GLN A 159 -13.20 2.66 6.15
N ALA A 160 -12.39 3.64 6.53
CA ALA A 160 -10.95 3.51 6.63
C ALA A 160 -10.54 3.39 8.09
N PHE A 161 -9.82 2.34 8.43
CA PHE A 161 -9.20 2.12 9.73
C PHE A 161 -7.70 2.31 9.55
N VAL A 162 -7.15 3.28 10.27
CA VAL A 162 -5.72 3.58 10.24
C VAL A 162 -5.07 2.94 11.46
N ALA A 163 -4.18 1.96 11.22
CA ALA A 163 -3.50 1.27 12.31
C ALA A 163 -2.41 2.15 12.94
N ASP A 164 -1.42 2.54 12.13
CA ASP A 164 -0.33 3.40 12.57
C ASP A 164 -0.19 4.62 11.64
N HIS A 165 -0.20 4.41 10.32
CA HIS A 165 0.07 5.48 9.36
C HIS A 165 -0.88 5.46 8.16
N ALA A 166 -1.35 6.65 7.79
CA ALA A 166 -1.99 6.90 6.50
C ALA A 166 -1.47 8.22 5.95
N LEU A 167 -0.30 8.19 5.29
CA LEU A 167 0.35 9.40 4.81
C LEU A 167 0.31 9.47 3.27
N SER A 168 0.35 10.70 2.75
CA SER A 168 0.53 10.94 1.31
C SER A 168 -0.53 10.22 0.46
N ALA A 169 -0.13 9.31 -0.46
CA ALA A 169 -1.07 8.55 -1.28
C ALA A 169 -2.03 7.70 -0.44
N ALA A 170 -1.59 7.11 0.67
CA ALA A 170 -2.45 6.35 1.57
C ALA A 170 -3.53 7.24 2.20
N TYR A 171 -3.20 8.48 2.57
CA TYR A 171 -4.18 9.45 3.06
C TYR A 171 -5.16 9.87 1.96
N ALA A 172 -4.67 10.06 0.72
CA ALA A 172 -5.54 10.35 -0.41
C ALA A 172 -6.60 9.26 -0.62
N LEU A 173 -6.25 7.99 -0.42
CA LEU A 173 -7.19 6.87 -0.46
C LEU A 173 -8.12 6.86 0.77
N ALA A 174 -7.57 6.99 1.98
CA ALA A 174 -8.33 7.02 3.23
C ALA A 174 -9.39 8.13 3.22
N SER A 175 -9.05 9.30 2.69
CA SER A 175 -9.95 10.47 2.61
C SER A 175 -11.18 10.25 1.73
N GLN A 176 -11.18 9.20 0.90
CA GLN A 176 -12.34 8.84 0.09
C GLN A 176 -13.34 7.93 0.81
N ALA A 177 -13.01 7.43 1.99
CA ALA A 177 -13.94 6.66 2.80
C ALA A 177 -15.05 7.54 3.41
N ASP A 178 -16.15 6.94 3.86
CA ASP A 178 -17.23 7.65 4.57
C ASP A 178 -16.74 8.18 5.92
N ARG A 179 -15.83 7.44 6.56
CA ARG A 179 -15.18 7.81 7.83
C ARG A 179 -13.75 7.30 7.86
N ILE A 180 -12.88 8.06 8.52
CA ILE A 180 -11.55 7.65 8.93
C ILE A 180 -11.61 7.40 10.45
N ILE A 181 -11.13 6.25 10.87
CA ILE A 181 -11.07 5.81 12.26
C ILE A 181 -9.58 5.60 12.59
N LEU A 182 -9.11 6.23 13.66
CA LEU A 182 -7.73 6.22 14.16
C LEU A 182 -7.66 5.39 15.44
#